data_1c8161ca4347eebeb4141f750c82ff59
#
_entry.id   1c8161ca4347eebeb4141f750c82ff59
#
_cell.length_a   1.000
_cell.length_b   1.000
_cell.length_c   1.000
_cell.angle_alpha   90.00
_cell.angle_beta   90.00
_cell.angle_gamma   90.00
#
_symmetry.space_group_name_H-M   'P 1'
#
loop_
_entity.id
_entity.type
_entity.pdbx_description
1 polymer ?
#
loop_
_entity_poly.entity_id
_entity_poly.type
_entity_poly.pdbx_seq_one_letter_code
_entity_poly.pdbx_strand_id
1 'polypeptide(L)'
;MVLIDLINARGGHFSPNSWRVRMALAHKGLRCEVRDIGFMDVPTLHPQGEKVTIPTLVHGGRWVTDSWAIVRYLDEAFPDTPRLTGTGSETALLQFFQNWVQTTVHAGLARLIMQDLHRSLLSTDQAYFRESRERIYKATIEEIQAGREDRVAAFHKSLQPMRQSLQAQPFLGGAQPSYADYLAFGGFQWARISSPFAVLNQDDVVHAWFERCLDLYEGLGRRESASL
;
A
#
# COMPACT_ATOMS: atom_id res chain seq x y z
N MET A 1 -1.85 -20.60 4.72
CA MET A 1 -1.33 -19.24 4.93
C MET A 1 -2.49 -18.28 4.76
N VAL A 2 -2.69 -17.35 5.72
CA VAL A 2 -3.78 -16.37 5.73
C VAL A 2 -3.20 -14.98 5.86
N LEU A 3 -3.55 -14.07 4.95
CA LEU A 3 -3.26 -12.64 5.04
C LEU A 3 -4.49 -11.93 5.62
N ILE A 4 -4.33 -11.24 6.71
CA ILE A 4 -5.38 -10.42 7.32
C ILE A 4 -5.26 -9.01 6.75
N ASP A 5 -6.36 -8.52 6.15
CA ASP A 5 -6.38 -7.27 5.40
C ASP A 5 -7.61 -6.42 5.71
N LEU A 6 -7.49 -5.10 5.56
CA LEU A 6 -8.56 -4.14 5.77
C LEU A 6 -9.42 -3.99 4.51
N ILE A 7 -10.74 -3.98 4.71
CA ILE A 7 -11.70 -3.67 3.66
C ILE A 7 -12.44 -2.36 3.92
N ASN A 8 -12.91 -1.74 2.84
CA ASN A 8 -13.86 -0.63 2.89
C ASN A 8 -15.32 -1.13 2.83
N ALA A 9 -16.30 -0.24 2.89
CA ALA A 9 -17.72 -0.57 2.89
C ALA A 9 -18.21 -1.29 1.61
N ARG A 10 -17.41 -1.28 0.53
CA ARG A 10 -17.71 -2.00 -0.73
C ARG A 10 -16.91 -3.31 -0.86
N GLY A 11 -16.21 -3.72 0.20
CA GLY A 11 -15.35 -4.90 0.19
C GLY A 11 -13.99 -4.68 -0.48
N GLY A 12 -13.65 -3.46 -0.87
CA GLY A 12 -12.36 -3.15 -1.52
C GLY A 12 -11.21 -3.13 -0.52
N HIS A 13 -10.11 -3.81 -0.86
CA HIS A 13 -8.89 -3.86 -0.04
C HIS A 13 -8.04 -2.63 -0.28
N PHE A 14 -8.17 -1.63 0.57
CA PHE A 14 -7.57 -0.31 0.35
C PHE A 14 -6.19 -0.12 1.01
N SER A 15 -5.76 -0.98 1.94
CA SER A 15 -4.54 -0.76 2.71
C SER A 15 -3.28 -0.73 1.83
N PRO A 16 -2.52 0.39 1.80
CA PRO A 16 -1.30 0.47 0.99
C PRO A 16 -0.23 -0.51 1.45
N ASN A 17 -0.17 -0.82 2.74
CA ASN A 17 0.80 -1.76 3.29
C ASN A 17 0.41 -3.22 2.99
N SER A 18 -0.88 -3.53 2.93
CA SER A 18 -1.34 -4.86 2.52
C SER A 18 -1.07 -5.12 1.04
N TRP A 19 -1.22 -4.10 0.18
CA TRP A 19 -0.90 -4.23 -1.24
C TRP A 19 0.56 -4.60 -1.50
N ARG A 20 1.50 -4.09 -0.69
CA ARG A 20 2.91 -4.52 -0.77
C ARG A 20 3.06 -6.01 -0.55
N VAL A 21 2.34 -6.56 0.43
CA VAL A 21 2.38 -8.00 0.77
C VAL A 21 1.64 -8.84 -0.26
N ARG A 22 0.48 -8.40 -0.75
CA ARG A 22 -0.26 -9.08 -1.82
C ARG A 22 0.59 -9.24 -3.09
N MET A 23 1.24 -8.17 -3.52
CA MET A 23 2.15 -8.20 -4.67
C MET A 23 3.39 -9.07 -4.39
N ALA A 24 3.93 -9.02 -3.18
CA ALA A 24 5.06 -9.86 -2.77
C ALA A 24 4.72 -11.37 -2.77
N LEU A 25 3.55 -11.74 -2.28
CA LEU A 25 3.05 -13.11 -2.33
C LEU A 25 2.88 -13.60 -3.77
N ALA A 26 2.29 -12.77 -4.63
CA ALA A 26 2.12 -13.08 -6.04
C ALA A 26 3.47 -13.19 -6.78
N HIS A 27 4.44 -12.32 -6.49
CA HIS A 27 5.82 -12.38 -7.00
C HIS A 27 6.49 -13.72 -6.71
N LYS A 28 6.28 -14.24 -5.51
CA LYS A 28 6.83 -15.53 -5.08
C LYS A 28 5.99 -16.74 -5.56
N GLY A 29 4.87 -16.52 -6.25
CA GLY A 29 3.94 -17.59 -6.65
C GLY A 29 3.24 -18.27 -5.48
N LEU A 30 3.15 -17.60 -4.31
CA LEU A 30 2.57 -18.16 -3.09
C LEU A 30 1.07 -17.90 -3.02
N ARG A 31 0.28 -18.96 -2.85
CA ARG A 31 -1.16 -18.85 -2.60
C ARG A 31 -1.43 -18.49 -1.14
N CYS A 32 -2.33 -17.54 -0.94
CA CYS A 32 -2.71 -17.06 0.37
C CYS A 32 -4.23 -16.80 0.39
N GLU A 33 -4.89 -17.27 1.43
CA GLU A 33 -6.26 -16.89 1.74
C GLU A 33 -6.25 -15.46 2.32
N VAL A 34 -7.26 -14.66 2.00
CA VAL A 34 -7.40 -13.31 2.59
C VAL A 34 -8.54 -13.33 3.58
N ARG A 35 -8.27 -12.86 4.80
CA ARG A 35 -9.27 -12.63 5.83
C ARG A 35 -9.54 -11.14 5.94
N ASP A 36 -10.76 -10.77 5.60
CA ASP A 36 -11.25 -9.39 5.61
C ASP A 36 -11.63 -8.95 7.02
N ILE A 37 -11.20 -7.75 7.40
CA ILE A 37 -11.54 -7.12 8.69
C ILE A 37 -11.74 -5.61 8.54
N GLY A 38 -12.41 -5.00 9.54
CA GLY A 38 -12.41 -3.55 9.78
C GLY A 38 -11.33 -3.10 10.76
N PHE A 39 -11.17 -1.78 10.93
CA PHE A 39 -10.25 -1.23 11.94
C PHE A 39 -10.63 -1.62 13.37
N MET A 40 -11.95 -1.71 13.66
CA MET A 40 -12.44 -2.03 14.98
C MET A 40 -12.21 -3.49 15.39
N ASP A 41 -11.90 -4.38 14.43
CA ASP A 41 -11.56 -5.78 14.71
C ASP A 41 -10.12 -5.96 15.20
N VAL A 42 -9.21 -5.03 14.82
CA VAL A 42 -7.76 -5.16 15.04
C VAL A 42 -7.38 -5.37 16.52
N PRO A 43 -7.96 -4.68 17.51
CA PRO A 43 -7.56 -4.85 18.91
C PRO A 43 -7.80 -6.25 19.49
N THR A 44 -8.75 -7.00 18.94
CA THR A 44 -9.15 -8.33 19.43
C THR A 44 -8.70 -9.46 18.50
N LEU A 45 -7.91 -9.14 17.49
CA LEU A 45 -7.58 -10.05 16.40
C LEU A 45 -6.68 -11.22 16.85
N HIS A 46 -5.65 -10.94 17.67
CA HIS A 46 -4.68 -11.93 18.11
C HIS A 46 -5.25 -12.78 19.28
N PRO A 47 -5.25 -14.12 19.18
CA PRO A 47 -5.88 -15.00 20.18
C PRO A 47 -5.33 -14.83 21.60
N GLN A 48 -4.08 -14.40 21.74
CA GLN A 48 -3.40 -14.19 23.02
C GLN A 48 -3.38 -12.71 23.44
N GLY A 49 -4.10 -11.84 22.73
CA GLY A 49 -4.16 -10.41 23.03
C GLY A 49 -2.91 -9.61 22.67
N GLU A 50 -1.98 -10.18 21.88
CA GLU A 50 -0.81 -9.44 21.41
C GLU A 50 -1.22 -8.35 20.42
N LYS A 51 -0.50 -7.22 20.47
CA LYS A 51 -0.75 -6.11 19.56
C LYS A 51 -0.31 -6.47 18.14
N VAL A 52 -1.22 -6.34 17.20
CA VAL A 52 -0.96 -6.53 15.76
C VAL A 52 -1.20 -5.27 14.97
N THR A 53 -0.61 -5.19 13.79
CA THR A 53 -0.89 -4.16 12.78
C THR A 53 -1.31 -4.82 11.48
N ILE A 54 -2.01 -4.11 10.61
CA ILE A 54 -2.42 -4.63 9.32
C ILE A 54 -1.49 -4.08 8.22
N PRO A 55 -0.96 -4.99 7.35
CA PRO A 55 -1.25 -6.42 7.22
C PRO A 55 -0.62 -7.28 8.32
N THR A 56 -1.26 -8.40 8.60
CA THR A 56 -0.71 -9.50 9.38
C THR A 56 -0.80 -10.79 8.56
N LEU A 57 0.29 -11.55 8.51
CA LEU A 57 0.35 -12.87 7.88
C LEU A 57 0.35 -13.97 8.96
N VAL A 58 -0.55 -14.94 8.85
CA VAL A 58 -0.59 -16.14 9.69
C VAL A 58 -0.14 -17.35 8.87
N HIS A 59 0.96 -17.98 9.27
CA HIS A 59 1.51 -19.14 8.59
C HIS A 59 2.02 -20.18 9.60
N GLY A 60 1.47 -21.40 9.55
CA GLY A 60 1.85 -22.49 10.47
C GLY A 60 1.69 -22.14 11.95
N GLY A 61 0.66 -21.33 12.31
CA GLY A 61 0.44 -20.85 13.69
C GLY A 61 1.28 -19.62 14.07
N ARG A 62 2.26 -19.22 13.27
CA ARG A 62 3.07 -18.02 13.49
C ARG A 62 2.34 -16.79 12.96
N TRP A 63 2.28 -15.75 13.78
CA TRP A 63 1.75 -14.43 13.43
C TRP A 63 2.92 -13.51 13.11
N VAL A 64 2.92 -12.94 11.89
CA VAL A 64 3.93 -11.98 11.45
C VAL A 64 3.20 -10.69 11.09
N THR A 65 3.44 -9.65 11.85
CA THR A 65 2.83 -8.33 11.67
C THR A 65 3.87 -7.34 11.13
N ASP A 66 3.42 -6.26 10.47
CA ASP A 66 4.21 -5.30 9.69
C ASP A 66 4.63 -5.82 8.31
N SER A 67 4.38 -5.00 7.27
CA SER A 67 4.61 -5.41 5.88
C SER A 67 6.08 -5.72 5.56
N TRP A 68 7.03 -5.00 6.17
CA TRP A 68 8.46 -5.26 5.98
C TRP A 68 8.90 -6.56 6.65
N ALA A 69 8.42 -6.79 7.88
CA ALA A 69 8.68 -8.04 8.60
C ALA A 69 8.08 -9.24 7.86
N ILE A 70 6.87 -9.10 7.31
CA ILE A 70 6.23 -10.15 6.49
C ILE A 70 7.08 -10.48 5.27
N VAL A 71 7.53 -9.49 4.51
CA VAL A 71 8.29 -9.71 3.27
C VAL A 71 9.65 -10.36 3.57
N ARG A 72 10.33 -9.96 4.62
CA ARG A 72 11.55 -10.63 5.09
C ARG A 72 11.28 -12.08 5.50
N TYR A 73 10.20 -12.31 6.25
CA TYR A 73 9.78 -13.65 6.62
C TYR A 73 9.50 -14.53 5.38
N LEU A 74 8.88 -13.98 4.35
CA LEU A 74 8.63 -14.72 3.11
C LEU A 74 9.94 -15.11 2.40
N ASP A 75 10.96 -14.25 2.42
CA ASP A 75 12.28 -14.59 1.86
C ASP A 75 13.00 -15.68 2.66
N GLU A 76 12.85 -15.68 3.99
CA GLU A 76 13.42 -16.68 4.89
C GLU A 76 12.69 -18.03 4.81
N ALA A 77 11.36 -18.00 4.81
CA ALA A 77 10.52 -19.20 4.82
C ALA A 77 10.40 -19.90 3.45
N PHE A 78 10.62 -19.17 2.37
CA PHE A 78 10.51 -19.67 0.99
C PHE A 78 11.75 -19.30 0.16
N PRO A 79 12.95 -19.83 0.51
CA PRO A 79 14.22 -19.44 -0.10
C PRO A 79 14.34 -19.84 -1.58
N ASP A 80 13.60 -20.85 -2.02
CA ASP A 80 13.60 -21.35 -3.41
C ASP A 80 12.72 -20.55 -4.37
N THR A 81 12.04 -19.52 -3.88
CA THR A 81 11.21 -18.59 -4.67
C THR A 81 11.97 -17.28 -4.96
N PRO A 82 11.53 -16.47 -5.96
CA PRO A 82 12.19 -15.21 -6.27
C PRO A 82 12.32 -14.31 -5.04
N ARG A 83 13.51 -13.74 -4.83
CA ARG A 83 13.82 -12.92 -3.66
C ARG A 83 13.24 -11.52 -3.77
N LEU A 84 12.78 -10.97 -2.65
CA LEU A 84 12.13 -9.66 -2.56
C LEU A 84 13.04 -8.57 -2.00
N THR A 85 13.81 -8.87 -0.93
CA THR A 85 14.51 -7.84 -0.16
C THR A 85 16.02 -7.77 -0.43
N GLY A 86 16.56 -8.65 -1.28
CA GLY A 86 18.00 -8.69 -1.55
C GLY A 86 18.83 -9.05 -0.32
N THR A 87 20.13 -8.69 -0.35
CA THR A 87 21.07 -8.94 0.75
C THR A 87 21.97 -7.73 0.99
N GLY A 88 22.45 -7.55 2.20
CA GLY A 88 23.43 -6.53 2.53
C GLY A 88 22.98 -5.12 2.15
N SER A 89 23.76 -4.46 1.27
CA SER A 89 23.48 -3.10 0.80
C SER A 89 22.17 -2.95 0.02
N GLU A 90 21.74 -3.99 -0.69
CA GLU A 90 20.45 -3.98 -1.41
C GLU A 90 19.29 -3.83 -0.43
N THR A 91 19.31 -4.59 0.67
CA THR A 91 18.30 -4.48 1.74
C THR A 91 18.29 -3.07 2.35
N ALA A 92 19.47 -2.49 2.60
CA ALA A 92 19.57 -1.14 3.18
C ALA A 92 19.03 -0.06 2.24
N LEU A 93 19.35 -0.13 0.94
CA LEU A 93 18.82 0.78 -0.08
C LEU A 93 17.31 0.64 -0.24
N LEU A 94 16.80 -0.58 -0.21
CA LEU A 94 15.37 -0.83 -0.29
C LEU A 94 14.62 -0.30 0.93
N GLN A 95 15.21 -0.38 2.12
CA GLN A 95 14.66 0.21 3.33
C GLN A 95 14.67 1.75 3.27
N PHE A 96 15.74 2.35 2.75
CA PHE A 96 15.77 3.79 2.48
C PHE A 96 14.65 4.19 1.52
N PHE A 97 14.48 3.44 0.42
CA PHE A 97 13.40 3.70 -0.54
C PHE A 97 12.01 3.54 0.09
N GLN A 98 11.80 2.53 0.95
CA GLN A 98 10.56 2.39 1.71
C GLN A 98 10.26 3.62 2.56
N ASN A 99 11.26 4.16 3.25
CA ASN A 99 11.11 5.37 4.07
C ASN A 99 10.77 6.58 3.18
N TRP A 100 11.41 6.72 2.02
CA TRP A 100 11.06 7.76 1.06
C TRP A 100 9.62 7.62 0.56
N VAL A 101 9.18 6.41 0.18
CA VAL A 101 7.78 6.15 -0.21
C VAL A 101 6.83 6.54 0.91
N GLN A 102 7.14 6.20 2.16
CA GLN A 102 6.29 6.51 3.30
C GLN A 102 6.17 8.01 3.55
N THR A 103 7.29 8.73 3.52
CA THR A 103 7.36 10.16 3.87
C THR A 103 6.99 11.09 2.70
N THR A 104 7.09 10.61 1.46
CA THR A 104 6.82 11.39 0.25
C THR A 104 5.53 10.95 -0.44
N VAL A 105 5.46 9.68 -0.86
CA VAL A 105 4.32 9.19 -1.65
C VAL A 105 3.08 9.04 -0.78
N HIS A 106 3.16 8.26 0.31
CA HIS A 106 2.01 8.05 1.19
C HIS A 106 1.57 9.33 1.90
N ALA A 107 2.51 10.14 2.41
CA ALA A 107 2.18 11.39 3.07
C ALA A 107 1.54 12.41 2.11
N GLY A 108 2.00 12.46 0.85
CA GLY A 108 1.41 13.29 -0.20
C GLY A 108 0.00 12.83 -0.56
N LEU A 109 -0.16 11.53 -0.86
CA LEU A 109 -1.46 10.95 -1.19
C LEU A 109 -2.48 11.10 -0.05
N ALA A 110 -2.07 10.89 1.20
CA ALA A 110 -2.96 11.04 2.36
C ALA A 110 -3.66 12.40 2.38
N ARG A 111 -2.95 13.47 2.02
CA ARG A 111 -3.51 14.84 1.97
C ARG A 111 -4.44 15.09 0.78
N LEU A 112 -4.40 14.23 -0.22
CA LEU A 112 -5.26 14.33 -1.41
C LEU A 112 -6.55 13.52 -1.27
N ILE A 113 -6.57 12.47 -0.42
CA ILE A 113 -7.66 11.49 -0.39
C ILE A 113 -8.27 11.23 1.00
N MET A 114 -7.84 11.94 2.06
CA MET A 114 -8.17 11.60 3.45
C MET A 114 -9.67 11.56 3.74
N GLN A 115 -10.43 12.56 3.25
CA GLN A 115 -11.88 12.64 3.46
C GLN A 115 -12.61 11.57 2.63
N ASP A 116 -12.15 11.34 1.39
CA ASP A 116 -12.73 10.32 0.52
C ASP A 116 -12.51 8.92 1.11
N LEU A 117 -11.30 8.66 1.60
CA LEU A 117 -11.01 7.42 2.33
C LEU A 117 -11.94 7.24 3.53
N HIS A 118 -12.06 8.26 4.38
CA HIS A 118 -12.96 8.21 5.54
C HIS A 118 -14.39 7.85 5.14
N ARG A 119 -14.92 8.46 4.08
CA ARG A 119 -16.28 8.19 3.58
C ARG A 119 -16.43 6.78 3.01
N SER A 120 -15.35 6.18 2.51
CA SER A 120 -15.36 4.83 1.95
C SER A 120 -15.31 3.72 3.00
N LEU A 121 -14.90 4.01 4.23
CA LEU A 121 -14.75 3.01 5.29
C LEU A 121 -16.09 2.42 5.76
N LEU A 122 -16.01 1.25 6.42
CA LEU A 122 -17.13 0.70 7.18
C LEU A 122 -17.63 1.74 8.18
N SER A 123 -18.95 1.84 8.34
CA SER A 123 -19.56 2.81 9.27
C SER A 123 -19.05 2.67 10.70
N THR A 124 -18.77 1.44 11.12
CA THR A 124 -18.19 1.10 12.43
C THR A 124 -16.78 1.67 12.63
N ASP A 125 -16.03 1.86 11.54
CA ASP A 125 -14.64 2.28 11.57
C ASP A 125 -14.45 3.80 11.47
N GLN A 126 -15.45 4.52 10.95
CA GLN A 126 -15.34 5.94 10.61
C GLN A 126 -14.99 6.82 11.81
N ALA A 127 -15.63 6.59 12.97
CA ALA A 127 -15.38 7.39 14.18
C ALA A 127 -13.94 7.20 14.68
N TYR A 128 -13.50 5.95 14.78
CA TYR A 128 -12.11 5.61 15.18
C TYR A 128 -11.08 6.21 14.21
N PHE A 129 -11.33 6.06 12.90
CA PHE A 129 -10.42 6.59 11.88
C PHE A 129 -10.31 8.10 11.97
N ARG A 130 -11.44 8.83 12.07
CA ARG A 130 -11.47 10.28 12.23
C ARG A 130 -10.65 10.72 13.43
N GLU A 131 -10.96 10.22 14.62
CA GLU A 131 -10.24 10.58 15.85
C GLU A 131 -8.73 10.32 15.72
N SER A 132 -8.36 9.16 15.18
CA SER A 132 -6.96 8.79 15.00
C SER A 132 -6.23 9.73 14.04
N ARG A 133 -6.83 10.10 12.90
CA ARG A 133 -6.19 10.96 11.90
C ARG A 133 -6.15 12.42 12.32
N GLU A 134 -7.23 12.95 12.87
CA GLU A 134 -7.27 14.32 13.38
C GLU A 134 -6.25 14.56 14.49
N ARG A 135 -6.03 13.57 15.37
CA ARG A 135 -4.97 13.61 16.38
C ARG A 135 -3.57 13.65 15.78
N ILE A 136 -3.30 12.84 14.71
CA ILE A 136 -2.00 12.79 14.05
C ILE A 136 -1.71 14.08 13.27
N TYR A 137 -2.68 14.55 12.50
CA TYR A 137 -2.52 15.70 11.61
C TYR A 137 -2.80 17.04 12.29
N LYS A 138 -3.39 17.03 13.51
CA LYS A 138 -3.84 18.21 14.27
C LYS A 138 -4.76 19.13 13.45
N ALA A 139 -5.62 18.52 12.65
CA ALA A 139 -6.57 19.17 11.77
C ALA A 139 -7.75 18.20 11.53
N THR A 140 -8.92 18.73 11.17
CA THR A 140 -10.06 17.91 10.79
C THR A 140 -9.79 17.16 9.48
N ILE A 141 -10.49 16.05 9.26
CA ILE A 141 -10.36 15.27 8.01
C ILE A 141 -10.63 16.16 6.79
N GLU A 142 -11.58 17.06 6.89
CA GLU A 142 -11.95 18.03 5.86
C GLU A 142 -10.80 19.02 5.57
N GLU A 143 -10.19 19.57 6.61
CA GLU A 143 -9.02 20.48 6.49
C GLU A 143 -7.78 19.75 5.93
N ILE A 144 -7.58 18.48 6.28
CA ILE A 144 -6.47 17.66 5.74
C ILE A 144 -6.58 17.57 4.21
N GLN A 145 -7.76 17.40 3.65
CA GLN A 145 -7.98 17.27 2.20
C GLN A 145 -8.26 18.60 1.49
N ALA A 146 -8.69 19.64 2.18
CA ALA A 146 -9.06 20.92 1.58
C ALA A 146 -7.95 21.50 0.68
N GLY A 147 -8.29 22.04 -0.50
CA GLY A 147 -7.33 22.60 -1.47
C GLY A 147 -6.43 21.55 -2.13
N ARG A 148 -6.88 20.30 -2.27
CA ARG A 148 -6.12 19.23 -2.91
C ARG A 148 -5.78 19.50 -4.37
N GLU A 149 -6.64 20.25 -5.06
CA GLU A 149 -6.48 20.66 -6.46
C GLU A 149 -5.21 21.53 -6.64
N ASP A 150 -4.92 22.39 -5.67
CA ASP A 150 -3.69 23.21 -5.68
C ASP A 150 -2.46 22.40 -5.23
N ARG A 151 -2.66 21.43 -4.32
CA ARG A 151 -1.56 20.63 -3.76
C ARG A 151 -1.09 19.50 -4.66
N VAL A 152 -1.92 19.01 -5.57
CA VAL A 152 -1.56 17.89 -6.46
C VAL A 152 -0.35 18.24 -7.34
N ALA A 153 -0.19 19.49 -7.76
CA ALA A 153 0.97 19.92 -8.53
C ALA A 153 2.30 19.79 -7.75
N ALA A 154 2.28 20.10 -6.45
CA ALA A 154 3.46 19.90 -5.58
C ALA A 154 3.73 18.41 -5.35
N PHE A 155 2.69 17.59 -5.19
CA PHE A 155 2.82 16.14 -5.12
C PHE A 155 3.45 15.57 -6.40
N HIS A 156 2.99 15.99 -7.60
CA HIS A 156 3.60 15.57 -8.86
C HIS A 156 5.09 15.92 -8.92
N LYS A 157 5.50 17.10 -8.44
CA LYS A 157 6.92 17.47 -8.38
C LYS A 157 7.73 16.55 -7.47
N SER A 158 7.15 16.10 -6.35
CA SER A 158 7.84 15.21 -5.41
C SER A 158 8.09 13.80 -5.98
N LEU A 159 7.37 13.40 -7.05
CA LEU A 159 7.56 12.13 -7.75
C LEU A 159 8.74 12.16 -8.76
N GLN A 160 9.48 13.25 -8.86
CA GLN A 160 10.58 13.40 -9.81
C GLN A 160 11.63 12.26 -9.75
N PRO A 161 12.04 11.73 -8.58
CA PRO A 161 12.96 10.59 -8.54
C PRO A 161 12.41 9.33 -9.23
N MET A 162 11.12 9.03 -9.00
CA MET A 162 10.44 7.91 -9.71
C MET A 162 10.39 8.16 -11.22
N ARG A 163 10.03 9.37 -11.63
CA ARG A 163 9.90 9.74 -13.04
C ARG A 163 11.21 9.56 -13.77
N GLN A 164 12.33 10.03 -13.21
CA GLN A 164 13.66 9.87 -13.79
C GLN A 164 14.04 8.39 -13.95
N SER A 165 13.77 7.56 -12.95
CA SER A 165 14.03 6.13 -13.02
C SER A 165 13.19 5.45 -14.11
N LEU A 166 11.89 5.78 -14.17
CA LEU A 166 10.93 5.16 -15.10
C LEU A 166 11.06 5.64 -16.55
N GLN A 167 11.77 6.73 -16.82
CA GLN A 167 12.16 7.13 -18.18
C GLN A 167 13.21 6.19 -18.78
N ALA A 168 14.04 5.58 -17.95
CA ALA A 168 15.12 4.69 -18.39
C ALA A 168 14.73 3.20 -18.39
N GLN A 169 13.67 2.84 -17.66
CA GLN A 169 13.32 1.43 -17.44
C GLN A 169 11.82 1.25 -17.13
N PRO A 170 11.22 0.09 -17.45
CA PRO A 170 9.77 -0.11 -17.28
C PRO A 170 9.32 -0.20 -15.82
N PHE A 171 10.18 -0.62 -14.89
CA PHE A 171 9.88 -0.77 -13.47
C PHE A 171 10.96 -0.11 -12.62
N LEU A 172 10.66 0.19 -11.36
CA LEU A 172 11.65 0.69 -10.40
C LEU A 172 12.75 -0.35 -10.13
N GLY A 173 12.42 -1.63 -10.26
CA GLY A 173 13.37 -2.75 -10.21
C GLY A 173 14.19 -2.98 -11.48
N GLY A 174 14.00 -2.19 -12.53
CA GLY A 174 14.69 -2.36 -13.81
C GLY A 174 13.80 -2.95 -14.91
N ALA A 175 14.28 -3.98 -15.60
CA ALA A 175 13.52 -4.65 -16.67
C ALA A 175 12.34 -5.49 -16.14
N GLN A 176 12.39 -5.90 -14.88
CA GLN A 176 11.36 -6.70 -14.23
C GLN A 176 10.90 -5.99 -12.94
N PRO A 177 9.64 -6.22 -12.50
CA PRO A 177 9.15 -5.66 -11.26
C PRO A 177 9.90 -6.24 -10.05
N SER A 178 10.09 -5.43 -9.03
CA SER A 178 10.71 -5.79 -7.77
C SER A 178 9.87 -5.32 -6.58
N TYR A 179 10.33 -5.60 -5.37
CA TYR A 179 9.67 -5.10 -4.17
C TYR A 179 9.65 -3.56 -4.08
N ALA A 180 10.60 -2.87 -4.74
CA ALA A 180 10.56 -1.40 -4.85
C ALA A 180 9.28 -0.93 -5.57
N ASP A 181 8.87 -1.63 -6.62
CA ASP A 181 7.62 -1.34 -7.33
C ASP A 181 6.41 -1.53 -6.40
N TYR A 182 6.38 -2.60 -5.61
CA TYR A 182 5.25 -2.90 -4.71
C TYR A 182 5.14 -1.91 -3.55
N LEU A 183 6.29 -1.39 -3.08
CA LEU A 183 6.33 -0.31 -2.08
C LEU A 183 5.58 0.94 -2.57
N ALA A 184 5.90 1.40 -3.77
CA ALA A 184 5.27 2.58 -4.35
C ALA A 184 3.84 2.28 -4.83
N PHE A 185 3.62 1.15 -5.51
CA PHE A 185 2.32 0.72 -6.02
C PHE A 185 1.25 0.72 -4.94
N GLY A 186 1.55 0.21 -3.74
CA GLY A 186 0.59 0.17 -2.64
C GLY A 186 -0.03 1.52 -2.33
N GLY A 187 0.75 2.60 -2.39
CA GLY A 187 0.25 3.97 -2.19
C GLY A 187 -0.72 4.42 -3.28
N PHE A 188 -0.37 4.23 -4.54
CA PHE A 188 -1.25 4.61 -5.67
C PHE A 188 -2.50 3.74 -5.75
N GLN A 189 -2.40 2.45 -5.44
CA GLN A 189 -3.54 1.56 -5.36
C GLN A 189 -4.49 1.94 -4.22
N TRP A 190 -3.95 2.36 -3.08
CA TRP A 190 -4.73 2.94 -1.99
C TRP A 190 -5.55 4.15 -2.46
N ALA A 191 -4.91 5.09 -3.17
CA ALA A 191 -5.61 6.26 -3.71
C ALA A 191 -6.71 5.85 -4.71
N ARG A 192 -6.41 4.94 -5.64
CA ARG A 192 -7.35 4.45 -6.65
C ARG A 192 -8.61 3.82 -6.04
N ILE A 193 -8.47 3.05 -4.96
CA ILE A 193 -9.58 2.34 -4.31
C ILE A 193 -10.39 3.28 -3.41
N SER A 194 -9.75 4.30 -2.83
CA SER A 194 -10.35 5.14 -1.78
C SER A 194 -10.92 6.46 -2.29
N SER A 195 -10.53 6.94 -3.47
CA SER A 195 -10.90 8.27 -3.96
C SER A 195 -11.09 8.30 -5.48
N PRO A 196 -12.10 9.02 -5.98
CA PRO A 196 -12.24 9.28 -7.42
C PRO A 196 -11.30 10.37 -7.93
N PHE A 197 -10.52 11.00 -7.04
CA PHE A 197 -9.61 12.09 -7.41
C PHE A 197 -8.41 11.57 -8.19
N ALA A 198 -8.18 12.10 -9.40
CA ALA A 198 -7.04 11.74 -10.23
C ALA A 198 -5.72 12.26 -9.61
N VAL A 199 -4.97 11.36 -8.98
CA VAL A 199 -3.69 11.68 -8.31
C VAL A 199 -2.49 11.67 -9.25
N LEU A 200 -2.64 11.19 -10.47
CA LEU A 200 -1.61 11.15 -11.53
C LEU A 200 -2.18 11.70 -12.84
N ASN A 201 -1.35 12.39 -13.62
CA ASN A 201 -1.71 12.77 -14.98
C ASN A 201 -1.61 11.55 -15.91
N GLN A 202 -2.52 11.41 -16.84
CA GLN A 202 -2.58 10.25 -17.76
C GLN A 202 -1.36 10.14 -18.70
N ASP A 203 -0.73 11.26 -19.02
CA ASP A 203 0.48 11.36 -19.86
C ASP A 203 1.79 11.21 -19.07
N ASP A 204 1.73 11.05 -17.72
CA ASP A 204 2.91 10.87 -16.89
C ASP A 204 3.47 9.44 -17.01
N VAL A 205 4.78 9.28 -17.12
CA VAL A 205 5.46 7.96 -17.11
C VAL A 205 5.18 7.19 -15.82
N VAL A 206 4.91 7.87 -14.68
CA VAL A 206 4.50 7.24 -13.41
C VAL A 206 3.10 6.64 -13.53
N HIS A 207 2.18 7.29 -14.26
CA HIS A 207 0.86 6.71 -14.56
C HIS A 207 1.01 5.45 -15.44
N ALA A 208 1.80 5.52 -16.51
CA ALA A 208 2.05 4.38 -17.37
C ALA A 208 2.70 3.19 -16.61
N TRP A 209 3.59 3.45 -15.65
CA TRP A 209 4.13 2.46 -14.74
C TRP A 209 3.05 1.88 -13.82
N PHE A 210 2.19 2.72 -13.25
CA PHE A 210 1.11 2.27 -12.38
C PHE A 210 0.14 1.34 -13.11
N GLU A 211 -0.22 1.66 -14.36
CA GLU A 211 -1.05 0.81 -15.21
C GLU A 211 -0.40 -0.56 -15.45
N ARG A 212 0.92 -0.60 -15.74
CA ARG A 212 1.68 -1.86 -15.85
C ARG A 212 1.64 -2.66 -14.55
N CYS A 213 1.77 -2.00 -13.39
CA CYS A 213 1.72 -2.67 -12.09
C CYS A 213 0.32 -3.24 -11.79
N LEU A 214 -0.76 -2.58 -12.22
CA LEU A 214 -2.12 -3.11 -12.10
C LEU A 214 -2.31 -4.42 -12.83
N ASP A 215 -1.61 -4.61 -13.96
CA ASP A 215 -1.72 -5.79 -14.82
C ASP A 215 -0.79 -6.94 -14.41
N LEU A 216 0.13 -6.73 -13.47
CA LEU A 216 0.98 -7.81 -12.95
C LEU A 216 0.14 -8.93 -12.33
N TYR A 217 0.66 -10.16 -12.44
CA TYR A 217 0.06 -11.35 -11.81
C TYR A 217 -1.40 -11.54 -12.22
N GLU A 218 -1.62 -11.57 -13.53
CA GLU A 218 -2.96 -11.73 -14.13
C GLU A 218 -3.92 -10.60 -13.75
N GLY A 219 -3.41 -9.38 -13.61
CA GLY A 219 -4.20 -8.21 -13.24
C GLY A 219 -4.62 -8.16 -11.77
N LEU A 220 -3.78 -8.66 -10.87
CA LEU A 220 -4.09 -8.70 -9.43
C LEU A 220 -4.56 -7.34 -8.90
N GLY A 221 -3.87 -6.26 -9.26
CA GLY A 221 -4.25 -4.90 -8.85
C GLY A 221 -5.52 -4.41 -9.54
N ARG A 222 -5.70 -4.76 -10.82
CA ARG A 222 -6.81 -4.29 -11.64
C ARG A 222 -8.15 -4.94 -11.26
N ARG A 223 -8.13 -6.19 -10.80
CA ARG A 223 -9.34 -6.90 -10.31
C ARG A 223 -9.99 -6.23 -9.10
N GLU A 224 -9.23 -5.49 -8.31
CA GLU A 224 -9.81 -4.67 -7.25
C GLU A 224 -10.49 -3.44 -7.85
N SER A 225 -11.75 -3.18 -7.47
CA SER A 225 -12.53 -2.08 -8.03
C SER A 225 -11.97 -0.72 -7.62
N ALA A 226 -11.91 0.21 -8.57
CA ALA A 226 -11.60 1.61 -8.29
C ALA A 226 -12.73 2.30 -7.50
N SER A 227 -12.44 3.42 -6.87
CA SER A 227 -13.47 4.34 -6.37
C SER A 227 -14.25 4.93 -7.55
N LEU A 228 -15.57 5.00 -7.40
CA LEU A 228 -16.47 5.62 -8.36
C LEU A 228 -16.53 7.12 -8.15
#